data_88df5a1d62b7d451b1c90182e7b3bee4
#
_entry.id   88df5a1d62b7d451b1c90182e7b3bee4
#
_cell.length_a   1.000
_cell.length_b   1.000
_cell.length_c   1.000
_cell.angle_alpha   90.00
_cell.angle_beta   90.00
_cell.angle_gamma   90.00
#
_symmetry.space_group_name_H-M   'P 1'
#
loop_
_entity.id
_entity.type
_entity.pdbx_description
1 polymer ?
#
loop_
_entity_poly.entity_id
_entity_poly.type
_entity_poly.pdbx_seq_one_letter_code
_entity_poly.pdbx_strand_id
1 'polypeptide(L)'
;MVASGRSAFRRFGTAWCKPPPTPGTPALAGGCPGAIFEADLDPAAHGYRPGRSGANAIKAVHVLLCRGYTDVVDADLSKYFDTIPHQDLMRSAARRIVDRHVLRLIKLWLKAPVEEREDDGTRRMTGGKNSKQGTPQGGVISPLLANLYMNRFLKHWRGTGRGELYRAHVVSYADDFVILSRGHAAEALAWTGGVMAKLGLALNETKTAIRDARRERFDFLGYSFGPHHYRKDGHWYLGASPSQKSVLRLKAKVSDILVPGNMGTWPDVRDRLNRLLRGWSTYFGYGTRLPAYRAVDNHVYDRVRHFLVRRHKVPSHGTRRFPREAVFGALGVFHLRRVHLGPPPWALR
;
A
#
# COMPACT_ATOMS: atom_id res chain seq x y z
N MET A 1 21.04 8.29 -1.76
CA MET A 1 19.87 8.79 -0.99
C MET A 1 18.69 8.85 -1.94
N VAL A 2 17.79 7.88 -1.89
CA VAL A 2 16.59 7.85 -2.76
C VAL A 2 15.43 8.30 -1.89
N ALA A 3 15.03 9.55 -2.06
CA ALA A 3 13.87 10.13 -1.39
C ALA A 3 12.60 9.42 -1.87
N SER A 4 11.88 8.83 -0.96
CA SER A 4 10.68 8.04 -1.19
C SER A 4 9.48 8.95 -1.48
N GLY A 5 9.09 9.07 -2.74
CA GLY A 5 7.82 9.71 -3.16
C GLY A 5 6.53 9.05 -2.63
N ARG A 6 6.62 8.26 -1.57
CA ARG A 6 5.51 7.45 -1.01
C ARG A 6 4.67 8.13 0.08
N SER A 7 4.96 9.37 0.47
CA SER A 7 4.23 10.00 1.60
C SER A 7 2.94 10.74 1.21
N ALA A 8 2.74 11.08 -0.04
CA ALA A 8 1.53 11.80 -0.50
C ALA A 8 0.28 10.90 -0.65
N PHE A 9 0.46 9.59 -0.81
CA PHE A 9 -0.62 8.64 -1.13
C PHE A 9 -1.56 8.29 0.03
N ARG A 10 -1.28 8.69 1.27
CA ARG A 10 -2.06 8.26 2.44
C ARG A 10 -3.35 9.05 2.73
N ARG A 11 -3.63 10.14 2.02
CA ARG A 11 -4.82 10.97 2.32
C ARG A 11 -6.03 10.73 1.43
N PHE A 12 -5.96 9.94 0.38
CA PHE A 12 -7.00 9.89 -0.66
C PHE A 12 -7.78 8.58 -0.79
N GLY A 13 -7.62 7.63 0.14
CA GLY A 13 -8.29 6.31 0.07
C GLY A 13 -9.82 6.31 0.23
N THR A 14 -10.47 7.41 0.56
CA THR A 14 -11.90 7.42 0.90
C THR A 14 -12.72 8.54 0.21
N ALA A 15 -12.12 9.39 -0.60
CA ALA A 15 -12.82 10.56 -1.14
C ALA A 15 -13.75 10.26 -2.34
N TRP A 16 -13.72 9.04 -2.90
CA TRP A 16 -14.45 8.68 -4.12
C TRP A 16 -15.80 8.00 -3.89
N CYS A 17 -16.13 7.64 -2.65
CA CYS A 17 -17.43 7.08 -2.27
C CYS A 17 -18.06 7.94 -1.18
N LYS A 18 -18.34 9.22 -1.46
CA LYS A 18 -19.36 9.95 -0.69
C LYS A 18 -20.74 9.54 -1.20
N PRO A 19 -21.74 9.39 -0.30
CA PRO A 19 -23.14 9.16 -0.70
C PRO A 19 -23.60 10.29 -1.62
N PRO A 20 -24.61 10.08 -2.48
CA PRO A 20 -25.09 11.07 -3.42
C PRO A 20 -25.48 12.36 -2.70
N PRO A 21 -25.21 13.54 -3.28
CA PRO A 21 -25.60 14.80 -2.72
C PRO A 21 -27.13 14.91 -2.68
N THR A 22 -27.62 15.58 -1.65
CA THR A 22 -29.03 15.96 -1.45
C THR A 22 -29.65 16.59 -2.72
N PRO A 23 -30.97 16.41 -2.94
CA PRO A 23 -31.66 16.90 -4.16
C PRO A 23 -31.52 18.41 -4.30
N GLY A 24 -30.94 18.88 -5.39
CA GLY A 24 -30.83 20.32 -5.71
C GLY A 24 -29.52 20.76 -6.39
N THR A 25 -28.47 19.96 -6.40
CA THR A 25 -27.26 20.25 -7.18
C THR A 25 -27.39 19.60 -8.55
N PRO A 26 -27.10 20.31 -9.68
CA PRO A 26 -27.06 19.62 -10.97
C PRO A 26 -25.98 18.55 -10.90
N ALA A 27 -26.42 17.35 -10.73
CA ALA A 27 -25.57 16.19 -10.89
C ALA A 27 -24.93 16.28 -12.27
N LEU A 28 -23.60 16.24 -12.35
CA LEU A 28 -22.97 15.66 -13.52
C LEU A 28 -23.63 14.30 -13.66
N ALA A 29 -24.62 14.25 -14.56
CA ALA A 29 -25.60 13.21 -14.64
C ALA A 29 -24.94 11.82 -14.72
N GLY A 30 -25.30 10.98 -13.78
CA GLY A 30 -25.16 9.55 -13.92
C GLY A 30 -23.75 9.00 -13.85
N GLY A 31 -23.24 8.76 -12.67
CA GLY A 31 -22.21 7.76 -12.48
C GLY A 31 -20.81 8.32 -12.31
N CYS A 32 -20.27 8.11 -11.12
CA CYS A 32 -18.85 8.22 -10.84
C CYS A 32 -18.08 7.46 -11.93
N PRO A 33 -17.07 8.07 -12.64
CA PRO A 33 -16.31 7.35 -13.67
C PRO A 33 -15.78 6.00 -13.20
N GLY A 34 -15.56 5.84 -11.90
CA GLY A 34 -15.17 4.57 -11.27
C GLY A 34 -16.19 3.45 -11.48
N ALA A 35 -17.48 3.72 -11.40
CA ALA A 35 -18.53 2.71 -11.56
C ALA A 35 -18.58 2.14 -12.98
N ILE A 36 -18.32 2.97 -14.00
CA ILE A 36 -18.30 2.56 -15.41
C ILE A 36 -17.21 1.53 -15.68
N PHE A 37 -16.02 1.73 -15.08
CA PHE A 37 -14.87 0.86 -15.32
C PHE A 37 -14.81 -0.32 -14.34
N GLU A 38 -15.51 -0.26 -13.19
CA GLU A 38 -15.43 -1.30 -12.16
C GLU A 38 -15.84 -2.68 -12.71
N ALA A 39 -16.86 -2.73 -13.55
CA ALA A 39 -17.30 -3.96 -14.22
C ALA A 39 -16.23 -4.58 -15.15
N ASP A 40 -15.31 -3.75 -15.64
CA ASP A 40 -14.25 -4.17 -16.56
C ASP A 40 -12.94 -4.52 -15.89
N LEU A 41 -12.77 -4.14 -14.63
CA LEU A 41 -11.52 -4.36 -13.92
C LEU A 41 -11.36 -5.85 -13.57
N ASP A 42 -10.17 -6.37 -13.89
CA ASP A 42 -9.81 -7.75 -13.60
C ASP A 42 -9.91 -8.04 -12.08
N PRO A 43 -10.41 -9.22 -11.67
CA PRO A 43 -10.43 -9.63 -10.26
C PRO A 43 -9.07 -9.63 -9.56
N ALA A 44 -7.97 -9.76 -10.29
CA ALA A 44 -6.61 -9.70 -9.74
C ALA A 44 -6.20 -8.27 -9.29
N ALA A 45 -6.92 -7.22 -9.74
CA ALA A 45 -6.67 -5.84 -9.33
C ALA A 45 -7.38 -5.52 -8.02
N HIS A 46 -6.64 -5.02 -7.03
CA HIS A 46 -7.16 -4.68 -5.68
C HIS A 46 -7.05 -3.19 -5.35
N GLY A 47 -6.13 -2.45 -5.98
CA GLY A 47 -5.90 -1.03 -5.69
C GLY A 47 -7.01 -0.12 -6.19
N TYR A 48 -7.33 0.94 -5.44
CA TYR A 48 -8.25 2.02 -5.82
C TYR A 48 -9.64 1.57 -6.31
N ARG A 49 -10.15 0.47 -5.76
CA ARG A 49 -11.45 -0.11 -6.13
C ARG A 49 -12.43 -0.08 -4.96
N PRO A 50 -13.72 0.19 -5.21
CA PRO A 50 -14.76 0.06 -4.19
C PRO A 50 -14.82 -1.36 -3.60
N GLY A 51 -14.95 -1.46 -2.28
CA GLY A 51 -15.04 -2.76 -1.59
C GLY A 51 -13.76 -3.60 -1.59
N ARG A 52 -12.66 -3.11 -2.17
CA ARG A 52 -11.34 -3.77 -2.16
C ARG A 52 -10.30 -2.94 -1.43
N SER A 53 -9.35 -3.62 -0.81
CA SER A 53 -8.33 -2.98 0.03
C SER A 53 -7.00 -3.69 -0.09
N GLY A 54 -5.93 -3.06 0.41
CA GLY A 54 -4.64 -3.72 0.58
C GLY A 54 -4.73 -5.01 1.42
N ALA A 55 -5.62 -5.04 2.41
CA ALA A 55 -5.86 -6.25 3.22
C ALA A 55 -6.40 -7.42 2.38
N ASN A 56 -7.24 -7.15 1.38
CA ASN A 56 -7.73 -8.19 0.46
C ASN A 56 -6.58 -8.74 -0.41
N ALA A 57 -5.72 -7.87 -0.93
CA ALA A 57 -4.55 -8.28 -1.71
C ALA A 57 -3.56 -9.12 -0.85
N ILE A 58 -3.29 -8.69 0.39
CA ILE A 58 -2.45 -9.39 1.36
C ILE A 58 -3.00 -10.80 1.66
N LYS A 59 -4.33 -10.91 1.90
CA LYS A 59 -5.00 -12.20 2.11
C LYS A 59 -4.91 -13.08 0.87
N ALA A 60 -5.10 -12.53 -0.34
CA ALA A 60 -4.99 -13.27 -1.59
C ALA A 60 -3.59 -13.86 -1.78
N VAL A 61 -2.54 -13.07 -1.55
CA VAL A 61 -1.15 -13.55 -1.59
C VAL A 61 -0.92 -14.67 -0.58
N HIS A 62 -1.34 -14.49 0.67
CA HIS A 62 -1.15 -15.49 1.73
C HIS A 62 -1.87 -16.81 1.41
N VAL A 63 -3.12 -16.75 0.94
CA VAL A 63 -3.89 -17.94 0.53
C VAL A 63 -3.20 -18.68 -0.62
N LEU A 64 -2.68 -17.96 -1.62
CA LEU A 64 -1.96 -18.57 -2.74
C LEU A 64 -0.68 -19.27 -2.26
N LEU A 65 0.10 -18.65 -1.36
CA LEU A 65 1.28 -19.27 -0.75
C LEU A 65 0.92 -20.58 -0.02
N CYS A 66 -0.13 -20.57 0.81
CA CYS A 66 -0.61 -21.74 1.51
C CYS A 66 -1.12 -22.85 0.54
N ARG A 67 -1.58 -22.48 -0.64
CA ARG A 67 -1.94 -23.42 -1.71
C ARG A 67 -0.75 -23.94 -2.51
N GLY A 68 0.49 -23.54 -2.16
CA GLY A 68 1.71 -24.05 -2.78
C GLY A 68 2.20 -23.24 -4.01
N TYR A 69 1.70 -22.04 -4.23
CA TYR A 69 2.25 -21.10 -5.22
C TYR A 69 3.40 -20.32 -4.58
N THR A 70 4.55 -20.96 -4.47
CA THR A 70 5.66 -20.48 -3.65
C THR A 70 6.77 -19.78 -4.43
N ASP A 71 6.79 -19.93 -5.75
CA ASP A 71 7.75 -19.23 -6.60
C ASP A 71 7.16 -17.85 -6.94
N VAL A 72 7.73 -16.80 -6.40
CA VAL A 72 7.18 -15.46 -6.43
C VAL A 72 8.01 -14.56 -7.31
N VAL A 73 7.38 -13.96 -8.32
CA VAL A 73 7.91 -12.81 -9.03
C VAL A 73 7.49 -11.56 -8.27
N ASP A 74 8.43 -10.91 -7.60
CA ASP A 74 8.26 -9.59 -6.99
C ASP A 74 8.64 -8.55 -8.05
N ALA A 75 7.63 -7.92 -8.66
CA ALA A 75 7.81 -7.04 -9.81
C ALA A 75 7.51 -5.58 -9.44
N ASP A 76 8.45 -4.69 -9.74
CA ASP A 76 8.33 -3.23 -9.56
C ASP A 76 8.34 -2.54 -10.92
N LEU A 77 7.39 -1.65 -11.17
CA LEU A 77 7.35 -0.85 -12.39
C LEU A 77 8.12 0.45 -12.22
N SER A 78 9.01 0.72 -13.16
CA SER A 78 9.77 1.97 -13.15
C SER A 78 8.86 3.14 -13.51
N LYS A 79 8.73 4.11 -12.57
CA LYS A 79 8.00 5.37 -12.81
C LYS A 79 6.63 5.17 -13.48
N TYR A 80 5.86 4.19 -13.02
CA TYR A 80 4.62 3.77 -13.66
C TYR A 80 3.70 4.93 -14.04
N PHE A 81 3.39 5.81 -13.07
CA PHE A 81 2.51 6.96 -13.30
C PHE A 81 3.06 7.96 -14.33
N ASP A 82 4.38 8.05 -14.48
CA ASP A 82 5.04 9.02 -15.36
C ASP A 82 5.20 8.49 -16.79
N THR A 83 5.06 7.17 -17.00
CA THR A 83 5.34 6.51 -18.27
C THR A 83 4.11 6.06 -19.04
N ILE A 84 2.91 6.11 -18.45
CA ILE A 84 1.66 5.68 -19.10
C ILE A 84 1.42 6.49 -20.39
N PRO A 85 1.40 5.86 -21.59
CA PRO A 85 1.18 6.57 -22.86
C PRO A 85 -0.26 7.12 -22.95
N HIS A 86 -0.41 8.43 -23.17
CA HIS A 86 -1.74 9.08 -23.25
C HIS A 86 -2.63 8.50 -24.34
N GLN A 87 -2.08 8.21 -25.52
CA GLN A 87 -2.83 7.68 -26.65
C GLN A 87 -3.50 6.35 -26.31
N ASP A 88 -2.75 5.41 -25.72
CA ASP A 88 -3.24 4.10 -25.37
C ASP A 88 -4.18 4.11 -24.18
N LEU A 89 -3.92 5.01 -23.21
CA LEU A 89 -4.81 5.24 -22.10
C LEU A 89 -6.15 5.79 -22.57
N MET A 90 -6.15 6.77 -23.48
CA MET A 90 -7.36 7.34 -24.06
C MET A 90 -8.14 6.31 -24.89
N ARG A 91 -7.45 5.44 -25.64
CA ARG A 91 -8.11 4.30 -26.32
C ARG A 91 -8.82 3.35 -25.33
N SER A 92 -8.19 3.13 -24.17
CA SER A 92 -8.79 2.29 -23.11
C SER A 92 -10.01 2.97 -22.47
N ALA A 93 -9.96 4.28 -22.25
CA ALA A 93 -11.08 5.05 -21.72
C ALA A 93 -12.26 5.10 -22.72
N ALA A 94 -11.97 5.31 -24.00
CA ALA A 94 -12.99 5.42 -25.06
C ALA A 94 -13.76 4.11 -25.33
N ARG A 95 -13.29 2.96 -24.81
CA ARG A 95 -14.06 1.70 -24.91
C ARG A 95 -15.36 1.73 -24.11
N ARG A 96 -15.44 2.57 -23.09
CA ARG A 96 -16.61 2.67 -22.19
C ARG A 96 -17.23 4.07 -22.14
N ILE A 97 -16.46 5.09 -22.44
CA ILE A 97 -16.92 6.47 -22.47
C ILE A 97 -17.14 6.86 -23.92
N VAL A 98 -18.41 7.02 -24.30
CA VAL A 98 -18.81 7.49 -25.64
C VAL A 98 -18.85 9.03 -25.70
N ASP A 99 -19.12 9.67 -24.56
CA ASP A 99 -19.21 11.12 -24.47
C ASP A 99 -17.87 11.79 -24.77
N ARG A 100 -17.83 12.53 -25.89
CA ARG A 100 -16.64 13.28 -26.34
C ARG A 100 -16.21 14.37 -25.37
N HIS A 101 -17.13 14.96 -24.61
CA HIS A 101 -16.82 16.02 -23.66
C HIS A 101 -16.10 15.44 -22.44
N VAL A 102 -16.53 14.29 -21.94
CA VAL A 102 -15.84 13.56 -20.86
C VAL A 102 -14.45 13.13 -21.31
N LEU A 103 -14.31 12.57 -22.51
CA LEU A 103 -12.98 12.21 -23.05
C LEU A 103 -12.08 13.42 -23.22
N ARG A 104 -12.63 14.58 -23.65
CA ARG A 104 -11.89 15.85 -23.72
C ARG A 104 -11.41 16.31 -22.34
N LEU A 105 -12.24 16.20 -21.30
CA LEU A 105 -11.86 16.53 -19.92
C LEU A 105 -10.72 15.64 -19.43
N ILE A 106 -10.79 14.33 -19.64
CA ILE A 106 -9.70 13.42 -19.28
C ILE A 106 -8.41 13.83 -19.99
N LYS A 107 -8.47 14.14 -21.29
CA LYS A 107 -7.32 14.62 -22.06
C LYS A 107 -6.74 15.94 -21.52
N LEU A 108 -7.59 16.86 -21.07
CA LEU A 108 -7.15 18.11 -20.44
C LEU A 108 -6.45 17.85 -19.10
N TRP A 109 -6.97 16.96 -18.27
CA TRP A 109 -6.32 16.58 -17.00
C TRP A 109 -4.96 15.91 -17.22
N LEU A 110 -4.83 15.03 -18.22
CA LEU A 110 -3.55 14.40 -18.56
C LEU A 110 -2.50 15.41 -19.05
N LYS A 111 -2.96 16.52 -19.62
CA LYS A 111 -2.10 17.59 -20.14
C LYS A 111 -1.98 18.79 -19.20
N ALA A 112 -2.56 18.71 -18.00
CA ALA A 112 -2.41 19.77 -17.01
C ALA A 112 -0.96 19.85 -16.53
N PRO A 113 -0.36 21.05 -16.45
CA PRO A 113 0.95 21.21 -15.84
C PRO A 113 0.85 20.92 -14.33
N VAL A 114 1.86 20.26 -13.79
CA VAL A 114 1.97 19.91 -12.38
C VAL A 114 3.16 20.64 -11.78
N GLU A 115 2.95 21.36 -10.70
CA GLU A 115 4.03 21.94 -9.90
C GLU A 115 4.47 20.89 -8.86
N GLU A 116 5.69 20.41 -8.98
CA GLU A 116 6.36 19.57 -8.01
C GLU A 116 7.26 20.45 -7.14
N ARG A 117 7.15 20.30 -5.84
CA ARG A 117 8.06 20.93 -4.88
C ARG A 117 9.05 19.89 -4.39
N GLU A 118 10.32 20.13 -4.66
CA GLU A 118 11.41 19.31 -4.13
C GLU A 118 11.65 19.66 -2.64
N ASP A 119 12.31 18.76 -1.92
CA ASP A 119 12.55 18.91 -0.47
C ASP A 119 13.44 20.14 -0.15
N ASP A 120 14.18 20.65 -1.14
CA ASP A 120 14.99 21.88 -1.07
C ASP A 120 14.18 23.18 -1.29
N GLY A 121 12.85 23.05 -1.55
CA GLY A 121 11.96 24.17 -1.84
C GLY A 121 11.91 24.57 -3.31
N THR A 122 12.71 23.95 -4.20
CA THR A 122 12.71 24.21 -5.63
C THR A 122 11.37 23.76 -6.24
N ARG A 123 10.80 24.60 -7.10
CA ARG A 123 9.56 24.32 -7.83
C ARG A 123 9.90 23.86 -9.24
N ARG A 124 9.49 22.67 -9.58
CA ARG A 124 9.64 22.10 -10.92
C ARG A 124 8.27 21.93 -11.57
N MET A 125 8.12 22.44 -12.79
CA MET A 125 6.91 22.19 -13.58
C MET A 125 7.12 20.94 -14.42
N THR A 126 6.24 19.94 -14.24
CA THR A 126 6.23 18.71 -15.03
C THR A 126 4.91 18.58 -15.80
N GLY A 127 4.88 17.77 -16.86
CA GLY A 127 3.70 17.63 -17.71
C GLY A 127 3.51 18.79 -18.67
N GLY A 128 2.23 19.16 -18.91
CA GLY A 128 1.86 20.26 -19.77
C GLY A 128 1.37 19.84 -21.15
N LYS A 129 1.01 20.85 -22.00
CA LYS A 129 0.31 20.68 -23.28
C LYS A 129 0.99 19.71 -24.25
N ASN A 130 2.31 19.63 -24.23
CA ASN A 130 3.12 18.79 -25.12
C ASN A 130 3.39 17.39 -24.57
N SER A 131 2.99 17.10 -23.33
CA SER A 131 3.18 15.77 -22.75
C SER A 131 2.39 14.71 -23.53
N LYS A 132 3.06 13.61 -23.86
CA LYS A 132 2.47 12.44 -24.55
C LYS A 132 2.29 11.25 -23.61
N GLN A 133 2.80 11.33 -22.39
CA GLN A 133 2.76 10.27 -21.39
C GLN A 133 2.66 10.83 -19.97
N GLY A 134 2.33 9.96 -19.04
CA GLY A 134 2.22 10.25 -17.62
C GLY A 134 0.82 10.69 -17.16
N THR A 135 0.55 10.41 -15.90
CA THR A 135 -0.64 10.87 -15.19
C THR A 135 -0.19 11.72 -14.01
N PRO A 136 -0.77 12.93 -13.80
CA PRO A 136 -0.34 13.81 -12.72
C PRO A 136 -0.37 13.11 -11.36
N GLN A 137 0.78 13.07 -10.66
CA GLN A 137 0.84 12.49 -9.31
C GLN A 137 0.03 13.38 -8.35
N GLY A 138 -0.88 12.75 -7.57
CA GLY A 138 -1.82 13.47 -6.70
C GLY A 138 -3.11 13.93 -7.39
N GLY A 139 -3.24 13.77 -8.71
CA GLY A 139 -4.49 14.03 -9.42
C GLY A 139 -5.60 13.07 -9.00
N VAL A 140 -6.80 13.59 -8.80
CA VAL A 140 -7.96 12.83 -8.29
C VAL A 140 -8.33 11.64 -9.17
N ILE A 141 -8.15 11.74 -10.49
CA ILE A 141 -8.49 10.70 -11.47
C ILE A 141 -7.31 9.76 -11.77
N SER A 142 -6.08 10.14 -11.42
CA SER A 142 -4.87 9.39 -11.79
C SER A 142 -4.88 7.93 -11.29
N PRO A 143 -5.36 7.60 -10.08
CA PRO A 143 -5.47 6.23 -9.63
C PRO A 143 -6.41 5.37 -10.49
N LEU A 144 -7.54 5.95 -10.93
CA LEU A 144 -8.47 5.25 -11.82
C LEU A 144 -7.86 4.99 -13.19
N LEU A 145 -7.19 6.01 -13.75
CA LEU A 145 -6.54 5.91 -15.06
C LEU A 145 -5.38 4.91 -15.03
N ALA A 146 -4.62 4.90 -13.94
CA ALA A 146 -3.56 3.91 -13.73
C ALA A 146 -4.14 2.48 -13.67
N ASN A 147 -5.19 2.24 -12.88
CA ASN A 147 -5.87 0.95 -12.86
C ASN A 147 -6.40 0.54 -14.25
N LEU A 148 -7.00 1.47 -14.98
CA LEU A 148 -7.50 1.22 -16.32
C LEU A 148 -6.36 0.79 -17.27
N TYR A 149 -5.18 1.38 -17.11
CA TYR A 149 -4.03 1.01 -17.95
C TYR A 149 -3.44 -0.34 -17.54
N MET A 150 -3.24 -0.61 -16.24
CA MET A 150 -2.78 -1.91 -15.75
C MET A 150 -3.74 -3.05 -16.12
N ASN A 151 -5.03 -2.76 -16.19
CA ASN A 151 -6.04 -3.74 -16.59
C ASN A 151 -5.83 -4.31 -18.00
N ARG A 152 -5.10 -3.61 -18.88
CA ARG A 152 -4.70 -4.14 -20.22
C ARG A 152 -3.79 -5.36 -20.06
N PHE A 153 -2.80 -5.26 -19.15
CA PHE A 153 -1.93 -6.38 -18.83
C PHE A 153 -2.71 -7.54 -18.21
N LEU A 154 -3.54 -7.27 -17.19
CA LEU A 154 -4.30 -8.31 -16.47
C LEU A 154 -5.29 -9.04 -17.39
N LYS A 155 -6.01 -8.30 -18.24
CA LYS A 155 -6.90 -8.90 -19.24
C LYS A 155 -6.14 -9.73 -20.28
N HIS A 156 -4.96 -9.26 -20.70
CA HIS A 156 -4.14 -10.01 -21.65
C HIS A 156 -3.58 -11.29 -21.02
N TRP A 157 -3.13 -11.23 -19.75
CA TRP A 157 -2.72 -12.39 -18.96
C TRP A 157 -3.82 -13.44 -18.93
N ARG A 158 -5.04 -13.04 -18.60
CA ARG A 158 -6.20 -13.95 -18.53
C ARG A 158 -6.61 -14.46 -19.91
N GLY A 159 -6.77 -13.56 -20.89
CA GLY A 159 -7.28 -13.90 -22.22
C GLY A 159 -6.34 -14.80 -23.02
N THR A 160 -5.05 -14.82 -22.68
CA THR A 160 -4.06 -15.72 -23.30
C THR A 160 -3.79 -16.99 -22.50
N GLY A 161 -4.55 -17.27 -21.44
CA GLY A 161 -4.42 -18.48 -20.62
C GLY A 161 -3.09 -18.61 -19.87
N ARG A 162 -2.38 -17.49 -19.62
CA ARG A 162 -1.05 -17.51 -18.99
C ARG A 162 -1.08 -17.99 -17.55
N GLY A 163 -2.18 -17.75 -16.84
CA GLY A 163 -2.38 -18.27 -15.49
C GLY A 163 -2.33 -19.78 -15.42
N GLU A 164 -2.96 -20.46 -16.37
CA GLU A 164 -2.97 -21.92 -16.48
C GLU A 164 -1.61 -22.45 -16.97
N LEU A 165 -1.09 -21.87 -18.06
CA LEU A 165 0.16 -22.27 -18.68
C LEU A 165 1.34 -22.21 -17.68
N TYR A 166 1.45 -21.15 -16.92
CA TYR A 166 2.52 -20.95 -15.94
C TYR A 166 2.14 -21.42 -14.53
N ARG A 167 0.95 -22.05 -14.37
CA ARG A 167 0.42 -22.38 -13.05
C ARG A 167 0.60 -21.23 -12.07
N ALA A 168 0.13 -20.07 -12.47
CA ALA A 168 0.46 -18.81 -11.77
C ALA A 168 -0.77 -17.90 -11.62
N HIS A 169 -0.75 -17.11 -10.55
CA HIS A 169 -1.75 -16.08 -10.25
C HIS A 169 -1.08 -14.72 -10.09
N VAL A 170 -1.71 -13.70 -10.66
CA VAL A 170 -1.29 -12.30 -10.46
C VAL A 170 -2.11 -11.70 -9.33
N VAL A 171 -1.48 -10.96 -8.43
CA VAL A 171 -2.13 -10.10 -7.42
C VAL A 171 -1.57 -8.70 -7.60
N SER A 172 -2.42 -7.74 -8.00
CA SER A 172 -2.01 -6.37 -8.29
C SER A 172 -2.68 -5.39 -7.34
N TYR A 173 -1.93 -4.39 -6.90
CA TYR A 173 -2.41 -3.26 -6.13
C TYR A 173 -1.78 -1.98 -6.67
N ALA A 174 -2.49 -1.27 -7.55
CA ALA A 174 -1.96 -0.13 -8.31
C ALA A 174 -0.75 -0.51 -9.17
N ASP A 175 0.40 0.08 -8.90
CA ASP A 175 1.70 -0.15 -9.53
C ASP A 175 2.46 -1.35 -8.94
N ASP A 176 2.14 -1.73 -7.71
CA ASP A 176 2.75 -2.90 -7.06
C ASP A 176 1.99 -4.18 -7.50
N PHE A 177 2.70 -5.19 -7.99
CA PHE A 177 2.10 -6.50 -8.26
C PHE A 177 3.08 -7.64 -8.03
N VAL A 178 2.53 -8.80 -7.73
CA VAL A 178 3.27 -10.05 -7.58
C VAL A 178 2.65 -11.14 -8.45
N ILE A 179 3.47 -12.03 -8.98
CA ILE A 179 3.01 -13.24 -9.65
C ILE A 179 3.48 -14.42 -8.81
N LEU A 180 2.52 -15.23 -8.36
CA LEU A 180 2.80 -16.43 -7.55
C LEU A 180 2.60 -17.66 -8.44
N SER A 181 3.63 -18.50 -8.55
CA SER A 181 3.68 -19.63 -9.48
C SER A 181 4.06 -20.93 -8.78
N ARG A 182 3.85 -22.02 -9.48
CA ARG A 182 4.33 -23.37 -9.13
C ARG A 182 5.35 -23.85 -10.16
N GLY A 183 6.61 -23.41 -10.03
CA GLY A 183 7.73 -23.87 -10.87
C GLY A 183 7.96 -23.11 -12.16
N HIS A 184 7.16 -22.08 -12.49
CA HIS A 184 7.22 -21.37 -13.79
C HIS A 184 7.41 -19.84 -13.63
N ALA A 185 8.06 -19.42 -12.56
CA ALA A 185 8.22 -17.97 -12.27
C ALA A 185 9.11 -17.27 -13.30
N ALA A 186 10.14 -17.95 -13.82
CA ALA A 186 11.05 -17.37 -14.80
C ALA A 186 10.35 -17.09 -16.15
N GLU A 187 9.58 -18.05 -16.64
CA GLU A 187 8.80 -17.92 -17.87
C GLU A 187 7.70 -16.86 -17.73
N ALA A 188 7.04 -16.83 -16.55
CA ALA A 188 6.04 -15.81 -16.24
C ALA A 188 6.65 -14.40 -16.21
N LEU A 189 7.85 -14.24 -15.64
CA LEU A 189 8.57 -12.96 -15.63
C LEU A 189 8.98 -12.53 -17.04
N ALA A 190 9.59 -13.44 -17.82
CA ALA A 190 10.04 -13.14 -19.18
C ALA A 190 8.86 -12.69 -20.07
N TRP A 191 7.73 -13.40 -20.01
CA TRP A 191 6.52 -13.02 -20.75
C TRP A 191 5.98 -11.67 -20.28
N THR A 192 5.92 -11.46 -18.96
CA THR A 192 5.46 -10.19 -18.37
C THR A 192 6.31 -9.02 -18.84
N GLY A 193 7.64 -9.16 -18.84
CA GLY A 193 8.56 -8.14 -19.35
C GLY A 193 8.28 -7.78 -20.80
N GLY A 194 8.07 -8.79 -21.67
CA GLY A 194 7.71 -8.56 -23.06
C GLY A 194 6.37 -7.85 -23.26
N VAL A 195 5.37 -8.14 -22.43
CA VAL A 195 4.07 -7.44 -22.47
C VAL A 195 4.18 -6.03 -21.94
N MET A 196 4.91 -5.82 -20.84
CA MET A 196 5.11 -4.48 -20.28
C MET A 196 5.83 -3.57 -21.30
N ALA A 197 6.86 -4.07 -21.98
CA ALA A 197 7.54 -3.33 -23.04
C ALA A 197 6.58 -2.93 -24.18
N LYS A 198 5.69 -3.83 -24.63
CA LYS A 198 4.63 -3.52 -25.62
C LYS A 198 3.62 -2.49 -25.12
N LEU A 199 3.42 -2.40 -23.83
CA LEU A 199 2.58 -1.39 -23.19
C LEU A 199 3.32 -0.06 -22.95
N GLY A 200 4.60 0.06 -23.35
CA GLY A 200 5.43 1.24 -23.07
C GLY A 200 5.81 1.40 -21.59
N LEU A 201 5.77 0.30 -20.84
CA LEU A 201 6.15 0.23 -19.43
C LEU A 201 7.45 -0.56 -19.26
N ALA A 202 8.24 -0.23 -18.25
CA ALA A 202 9.49 -0.92 -17.95
C ALA A 202 9.45 -1.52 -16.54
N LEU A 203 9.86 -2.78 -16.42
CA LEU A 203 10.17 -3.38 -15.13
C LEU A 203 11.46 -2.78 -14.58
N ASN A 204 11.53 -2.58 -13.29
CA ASN A 204 12.73 -2.15 -12.62
C ASN A 204 13.61 -3.36 -12.34
N GLU A 205 14.66 -3.55 -13.16
CA GLU A 205 15.56 -4.70 -13.10
C GLU A 205 16.23 -4.87 -11.72
N THR A 206 16.55 -3.78 -11.05
CA THR A 206 17.21 -3.83 -9.73
C THR A 206 16.30 -4.22 -8.58
N LYS A 207 14.99 -4.09 -8.76
CA LYS A 207 14.00 -4.39 -7.73
C LYS A 207 13.14 -5.62 -8.06
N THR A 208 13.06 -5.99 -9.34
CA THR A 208 12.34 -7.18 -9.78
C THR A 208 13.17 -8.42 -9.50
N ALA A 209 12.62 -9.37 -8.77
CA ALA A 209 13.31 -10.58 -8.40
C ALA A 209 12.37 -11.79 -8.37
N ILE A 210 12.92 -12.98 -8.65
CA ILE A 210 12.25 -14.25 -8.41
C ILE A 210 12.70 -14.78 -7.05
N ARG A 211 11.75 -15.17 -6.20
CA ARG A 211 12.00 -15.65 -4.85
C ARG A 211 11.26 -16.94 -4.57
N ASP A 212 11.90 -17.88 -3.88
CA ASP A 212 11.21 -19.04 -3.29
C ASP A 212 10.72 -18.66 -1.88
N ALA A 213 9.43 -18.44 -1.74
CA ALA A 213 8.81 -18.04 -0.48
C ALA A 213 8.97 -19.10 0.65
N ARG A 214 9.39 -20.34 0.35
CA ARG A 214 9.71 -21.38 1.36
C ARG A 214 11.08 -21.17 1.97
N ARG A 215 11.98 -20.46 1.29
CA ARG A 215 13.38 -20.27 1.70
C ARG A 215 13.66 -18.86 2.18
N GLU A 216 13.07 -17.87 1.49
CA GLU A 216 13.32 -16.45 1.76
C GLU A 216 12.02 -15.65 1.87
N ARG A 217 12.12 -14.46 2.44
CA ARG A 217 10.99 -13.55 2.57
C ARG A 217 10.95 -12.52 1.45
N PHE A 218 9.75 -12.13 1.05
CA PHE A 218 9.52 -10.98 0.18
C PHE A 218 8.52 -10.01 0.82
N ASP A 219 8.61 -8.73 0.44
CA ASP A 219 7.77 -7.67 0.97
C ASP A 219 6.74 -7.25 -0.07
N PHE A 220 5.44 -7.28 0.30
CA PHE A 220 4.37 -6.75 -0.53
C PHE A 220 3.40 -5.92 0.31
N LEU A 221 3.08 -4.70 -0.13
CA LEU A 221 2.19 -3.75 0.57
C LEU A 221 2.55 -3.52 2.04
N GLY A 222 3.84 -3.53 2.37
CA GLY A 222 4.33 -3.33 3.73
C GLY A 222 4.25 -4.55 4.64
N TYR A 223 3.78 -5.68 4.15
CA TYR A 223 3.89 -6.99 4.80
C TYR A 223 5.09 -7.76 4.25
N SER A 224 5.66 -8.61 5.09
CA SER A 224 6.69 -9.59 4.73
C SER A 224 6.08 -10.98 4.76
N PHE A 225 6.18 -11.69 3.65
CA PHE A 225 5.69 -13.05 3.45
C PHE A 225 6.87 -14.03 3.39
N GLY A 226 6.67 -15.26 3.85
CA GLY A 226 7.68 -16.30 3.79
C GLY A 226 7.72 -17.18 5.03
N PRO A 227 8.86 -17.85 5.34
CA PRO A 227 8.94 -18.80 6.41
C PRO A 227 8.85 -18.12 7.79
N HIS A 228 7.97 -18.65 8.62
CA HIS A 228 7.79 -18.28 10.02
C HIS A 228 7.92 -19.53 10.89
N HIS A 229 8.53 -19.35 12.06
CA HIS A 229 8.71 -20.41 13.05
C HIS A 229 7.69 -20.27 14.17
N TYR A 230 6.96 -21.35 14.45
CA TYR A 230 6.02 -21.39 15.56
C TYR A 230 6.74 -21.90 16.82
N ARG A 231 6.88 -21.03 17.82
CA ARG A 231 7.75 -21.29 18.99
C ARG A 231 7.28 -22.38 19.92
N LYS A 232 6.00 -22.78 19.88
CA LYS A 232 5.44 -23.74 20.82
C LYS A 232 5.80 -25.18 20.46
N ASP A 233 5.81 -25.51 19.19
CA ASP A 233 6.01 -26.88 18.67
C ASP A 233 7.16 -26.99 17.65
N GLY A 234 7.81 -25.86 17.34
CA GLY A 234 8.99 -25.86 16.49
C GLY A 234 8.73 -25.96 14.99
N HIS A 235 7.47 -26.03 14.53
CA HIS A 235 7.22 -26.17 13.10
C HIS A 235 7.35 -24.85 12.32
N TRP A 236 7.70 -24.99 11.04
CA TRP A 236 7.76 -23.89 10.10
C TRP A 236 6.47 -23.81 9.29
N TYR A 237 6.00 -22.58 9.02
CA TYR A 237 4.84 -22.33 8.18
C TYR A 237 5.06 -21.09 7.32
N LEU A 238 4.35 -21.01 6.20
CA LEU A 238 4.31 -19.80 5.38
C LEU A 238 3.37 -18.80 6.01
N GLY A 239 3.90 -17.64 6.39
CA GLY A 239 3.14 -16.62 7.11
C GLY A 239 3.26 -15.25 6.49
N ALA A 240 2.46 -14.32 7.02
CA ALA A 240 2.49 -12.90 6.71
C ALA A 240 2.68 -12.12 8.00
N SER A 241 3.60 -11.16 8.02
CA SER A 241 3.85 -10.29 9.17
C SER A 241 4.12 -8.84 8.72
N PRO A 242 3.95 -7.84 9.59
CA PRO A 242 4.39 -6.48 9.26
C PRO A 242 5.88 -6.50 8.88
N SER A 243 6.24 -5.89 7.75
CA SER A 243 7.64 -5.86 7.30
C SER A 243 8.51 -5.04 8.24
N GLN A 244 9.80 -5.38 8.30
CA GLN A 244 10.77 -4.63 9.11
C GLN A 244 10.79 -3.15 8.75
N LYS A 245 10.69 -2.81 7.46
CA LYS A 245 10.61 -1.42 6.98
C LYS A 245 9.39 -0.69 7.55
N SER A 246 8.24 -1.37 7.61
CA SER A 246 7.00 -0.81 8.17
C SER A 246 7.09 -0.55 9.67
N VAL A 247 7.71 -1.46 10.41
CA VAL A 247 7.96 -1.32 11.85
C VAL A 247 8.93 -0.16 12.12
N LEU A 248 10.05 -0.09 11.41
CA LEU A 248 11.03 0.99 11.55
C LEU A 248 10.44 2.35 11.24
N ARG A 249 9.61 2.44 10.17
CA ARG A 249 8.92 3.67 9.81
C ARG A 249 7.93 4.12 10.88
N LEU A 250 7.21 3.19 11.53
CA LEU A 250 6.36 3.53 12.66
C LEU A 250 7.17 4.04 13.84
N LYS A 251 8.27 3.35 14.21
CA LYS A 251 9.16 3.77 15.29
C LYS A 251 9.72 5.18 15.07
N ALA A 252 10.11 5.51 13.84
CA ALA A 252 10.55 6.86 13.49
C ALA A 252 9.45 7.90 13.76
N LYS A 253 8.21 7.65 13.26
CA LYS A 253 7.07 8.54 13.48
C LYS A 253 6.69 8.69 14.96
N VAL A 254 6.83 7.65 15.77
CA VAL A 254 6.66 7.73 17.23
C VAL A 254 7.73 8.65 17.83
N SER A 255 8.98 8.52 17.39
CA SER A 255 10.07 9.37 17.84
C SER A 255 9.88 10.84 17.46
N ASP A 256 9.35 11.12 16.25
CA ASP A 256 9.04 12.48 15.77
C ASP A 256 7.93 13.17 16.60
N ILE A 257 6.98 12.38 17.13
CA ILE A 257 5.95 12.91 18.05
C ILE A 257 6.56 13.23 19.42
N LEU A 258 7.47 12.39 19.91
CA LEU A 258 8.04 12.43 21.26
C LEU A 258 9.43 13.09 21.28
N VAL A 259 9.60 14.15 20.48
CA VAL A 259 10.84 14.97 20.52
C VAL A 259 10.87 15.86 21.77
N PRO A 260 12.05 16.17 22.32
CA PRO A 260 12.19 17.01 23.50
C PRO A 260 11.55 18.40 23.38
N GLY A 261 11.55 18.97 22.17
CA GLY A 261 10.97 20.29 21.87
C GLY A 261 9.44 20.30 21.69
N ASN A 262 8.76 19.17 21.84
CA ASN A 262 7.30 19.15 21.74
C ASN A 262 6.66 19.75 23.00
N MET A 263 6.15 20.98 22.89
CA MET A 263 5.51 21.75 23.98
C MET A 263 4.02 21.45 24.16
N GLY A 264 3.42 20.61 23.32
CA GLY A 264 2.00 20.23 23.38
C GLY A 264 1.62 19.64 24.74
N THR A 265 0.36 19.76 25.17
CA THR A 265 -0.09 19.13 26.43
C THR A 265 0.02 17.60 26.35
N TRP A 266 0.13 16.92 27.50
CA TRP A 266 0.19 15.45 27.48
C TRP A 266 -1.01 14.81 26.80
N PRO A 267 -2.27 15.23 27.05
CA PRO A 267 -3.43 14.72 26.32
C PRO A 267 -3.29 14.84 24.80
N ASP A 268 -2.83 16.00 24.28
CA ASP A 268 -2.68 16.21 22.82
C ASP A 268 -1.62 15.29 22.23
N VAL A 269 -0.46 15.18 22.90
CA VAL A 269 0.63 14.30 22.47
C VAL A 269 0.21 12.84 22.50
N ARG A 270 -0.45 12.41 23.59
CA ARG A 270 -1.02 11.06 23.74
C ARG A 270 -2.03 10.74 22.62
N ASP A 271 -2.95 11.65 22.36
CA ASP A 271 -4.02 11.41 21.39
C ASP A 271 -3.47 11.34 19.96
N ARG A 272 -2.47 12.16 19.65
CA ARG A 272 -1.72 12.07 18.37
C ARG A 272 -0.99 10.74 18.25
N LEU A 273 -0.30 10.31 19.32
CA LEU A 273 0.39 9.02 19.38
C LEU A 273 -0.58 7.87 19.23
N ASN A 274 -1.69 7.88 19.98
CA ASN A 274 -2.71 6.83 19.95
C ASN A 274 -3.38 6.72 18.58
N ARG A 275 -3.64 7.84 17.91
CA ARG A 275 -4.18 7.87 16.54
C ARG A 275 -3.24 7.18 15.55
N LEU A 276 -1.93 7.46 15.67
CA LEU A 276 -0.89 6.82 14.86
C LEU A 276 -0.85 5.30 15.11
N LEU A 277 -0.83 4.88 16.39
CA LEU A 277 -0.74 3.46 16.78
C LEU A 277 -1.99 2.68 16.36
N ARG A 278 -3.19 3.23 16.58
CA ARG A 278 -4.47 2.61 16.17
C ARG A 278 -4.54 2.45 14.65
N GLY A 279 -4.24 3.52 13.89
CA GLY A 279 -4.25 3.45 12.42
C GLY A 279 -3.27 2.40 11.89
N TRP A 280 -2.08 2.29 12.49
CA TRP A 280 -1.11 1.27 12.10
C TRP A 280 -1.59 -0.14 12.45
N SER A 281 -2.13 -0.37 13.66
CA SER A 281 -2.62 -1.69 14.09
C SER A 281 -3.82 -2.15 13.28
N THR A 282 -4.69 -1.25 12.85
CA THR A 282 -5.83 -1.57 11.98
C THR A 282 -5.35 -2.12 10.63
N TYR A 283 -4.32 -1.50 10.03
CA TYR A 283 -3.76 -1.99 8.77
C TYR A 283 -2.96 -3.28 8.95
N PHE A 284 -2.12 -3.36 9.99
CA PHE A 284 -1.23 -4.48 10.27
C PHE A 284 -1.83 -5.52 11.25
N GLY A 285 -3.16 -5.69 11.19
CA GLY A 285 -3.90 -6.61 12.04
C GLY A 285 -3.92 -8.07 11.57
N TYR A 286 -3.39 -8.37 10.38
CA TYR A 286 -3.41 -9.70 9.77
C TYR A 286 -2.13 -10.50 10.06
N GLY A 287 -2.25 -11.84 10.12
CA GLY A 287 -1.12 -12.76 10.20
C GLY A 287 -0.33 -12.73 11.51
N THR A 288 0.97 -12.99 11.43
CA THR A 288 1.90 -13.13 12.57
C THR A 288 2.37 -11.75 13.06
N ARG A 289 1.51 -11.00 13.74
CA ARG A 289 1.75 -9.62 14.16
C ARG A 289 2.44 -9.46 15.53
N LEU A 290 2.35 -10.44 16.44
CA LEU A 290 2.78 -10.29 17.83
C LEU A 290 4.26 -9.88 18.00
N PRO A 291 5.23 -10.41 17.25
CA PRO A 291 6.62 -9.98 17.37
C PRO A 291 6.80 -8.49 17.01
N ALA A 292 6.13 -8.03 15.94
CA ALA A 292 6.16 -6.63 15.52
C ALA A 292 5.49 -5.72 16.55
N TYR A 293 4.33 -6.13 17.09
CA TYR A 293 3.62 -5.39 18.13
C TYR A 293 4.46 -5.24 19.39
N ARG A 294 5.14 -6.34 19.82
CA ARG A 294 6.06 -6.30 20.96
C ARG A 294 7.20 -5.31 20.73
N ALA A 295 7.80 -5.32 19.55
CA ALA A 295 8.91 -4.44 19.19
C ALA A 295 8.49 -2.96 19.16
N VAL A 296 7.25 -2.67 18.73
CA VAL A 296 6.68 -1.32 18.74
C VAL A 296 6.32 -0.89 20.16
N ASP A 297 5.62 -1.72 20.94
CA ASP A 297 5.24 -1.41 22.33
C ASP A 297 6.47 -1.12 23.21
N ASN A 298 7.56 -1.86 23.02
CA ASN A 298 8.81 -1.59 23.73
C ASN A 298 9.38 -0.21 23.36
N HIS A 299 9.42 0.08 22.07
CA HIS A 299 9.91 1.38 21.60
C HIS A 299 9.02 2.54 22.09
N VAL A 300 7.70 2.38 22.03
CA VAL A 300 6.74 3.37 22.54
C VAL A 300 6.93 3.62 24.03
N TYR A 301 7.06 2.55 24.83
CA TYR A 301 7.33 2.66 26.26
C TYR A 301 8.60 3.46 26.55
N ASP A 302 9.71 3.11 25.92
CA ASP A 302 10.99 3.79 26.12
C ASP A 302 10.93 5.26 25.71
N ARG A 303 10.32 5.57 24.56
CA ARG A 303 10.20 6.96 24.07
C ARG A 303 9.28 7.81 24.94
N VAL A 304 8.13 7.27 25.36
CA VAL A 304 7.19 7.97 26.26
C VAL A 304 7.84 8.23 27.60
N ARG A 305 8.49 7.23 28.19
CA ARG A 305 9.20 7.37 29.46
C ARG A 305 10.28 8.46 29.37
N HIS A 306 11.14 8.44 28.36
CA HIS A 306 12.19 9.46 28.18
C HIS A 306 11.59 10.85 27.96
N PHE A 307 10.51 10.97 27.21
CA PHE A 307 9.81 12.23 27.00
C PHE A 307 9.28 12.80 28.32
N LEU A 308 8.61 12.00 29.14
CA LEU A 308 8.04 12.43 30.43
C LEU A 308 9.12 12.71 31.48
N VAL A 309 10.21 11.93 31.53
CA VAL A 309 11.35 12.17 32.41
C VAL A 309 11.95 13.56 32.16
N ARG A 310 12.19 13.91 30.92
CA ARG A 310 12.73 15.23 30.55
C ARG A 310 11.73 16.33 30.85
N ARG A 311 10.47 16.15 30.52
CA ARG A 311 9.40 17.13 30.74
C ARG A 311 9.19 17.44 32.22
N HIS A 312 9.22 16.44 33.07
CA HIS A 312 9.03 16.57 34.51
C HIS A 312 10.35 16.70 35.30
N LYS A 313 11.49 16.86 34.59
CA LYS A 313 12.83 17.02 35.23
C LYS A 313 13.12 15.94 36.28
N VAL A 314 12.75 14.69 36.00
CA VAL A 314 12.95 13.57 36.93
C VAL A 314 14.43 13.22 37.00
N PRO A 315 15.05 13.16 38.21
CA PRO A 315 16.52 13.02 38.37
C PRO A 315 17.02 11.59 38.08
N SER A 316 16.15 10.66 37.63
CA SER A 316 16.48 9.29 37.34
C SER A 316 15.97 8.86 35.92
N HIS A 317 16.27 7.63 35.54
CA HIS A 317 15.70 7.07 34.29
C HIS A 317 14.16 6.94 34.28
N GLY A 318 13.48 7.27 35.37
CA GLY A 318 12.03 7.36 35.46
C GLY A 318 11.29 6.01 35.49
N THR A 319 12.00 4.90 35.62
CA THR A 319 11.40 3.55 35.58
C THR A 319 10.40 3.33 36.72
N ARG A 320 10.69 3.85 37.93
CA ARG A 320 9.77 3.78 39.09
C ARG A 320 8.59 4.72 38.92
N ARG A 321 8.81 5.96 38.40
CA ARG A 321 7.77 6.97 38.26
C ARG A 321 6.84 6.71 37.09
N PHE A 322 7.35 6.13 36.00
CA PHE A 322 6.64 5.79 34.77
C PHE A 322 6.83 4.33 34.41
N PRO A 323 6.38 3.39 35.26
CA PRO A 323 6.44 1.97 34.93
C PRO A 323 5.54 1.65 33.72
N ARG A 324 5.75 0.49 33.14
CA ARG A 324 5.03 0.07 31.91
C ARG A 324 3.52 0.09 32.09
N GLU A 325 3.07 -0.34 33.25
CA GLU A 325 1.65 -0.39 33.64
C GLU A 325 1.03 1.01 33.71
N ALA A 326 1.79 1.98 34.22
CA ALA A 326 1.34 3.37 34.25
C ALA A 326 1.28 3.98 32.84
N VAL A 327 2.28 3.72 31.98
CA VAL A 327 2.31 4.25 30.61
C VAL A 327 1.13 3.75 29.78
N PHE A 328 0.87 2.45 29.79
CA PHE A 328 -0.23 1.85 29.02
C PHE A 328 -1.57 1.81 29.79
N GLY A 329 -1.59 2.16 31.06
CA GLY A 329 -2.77 2.28 31.90
C GLY A 329 -3.15 3.74 32.17
N ALA A 330 -2.75 4.28 33.32
CA ALA A 330 -3.14 5.60 33.80
C ALA A 330 -2.80 6.75 32.82
N LEU A 331 -1.67 6.69 32.13
CA LEU A 331 -1.28 7.68 31.13
C LEU A 331 -2.02 7.51 29.79
N GLY A 332 -2.75 6.44 29.60
CA GLY A 332 -3.68 6.22 28.49
C GLY A 332 -3.02 5.99 27.13
N VAL A 333 -1.77 5.54 27.07
CA VAL A 333 -1.10 5.18 25.82
C VAL A 333 -1.65 3.88 25.28
N PHE A 334 -1.96 3.84 23.99
CA PHE A 334 -2.53 2.68 23.33
C PHE A 334 -1.54 1.50 23.29
N HIS A 335 -1.96 0.33 23.78
CA HIS A 335 -1.14 -0.89 23.88
C HIS A 335 -1.50 -1.85 22.76
N LEU A 336 -0.62 -2.02 21.77
CA LEU A 336 -0.87 -2.85 20.57
C LEU A 336 -1.18 -4.31 20.92
N ARG A 337 -0.47 -4.89 21.89
CA ARG A 337 -0.69 -6.31 22.27
C ARG A 337 -2.03 -6.57 22.97
N ARG A 338 -2.71 -5.55 23.52
CA ARG A 338 -4.06 -5.67 24.10
C ARG A 338 -5.18 -5.55 23.06
N VAL A 339 -4.86 -5.31 21.81
CA VAL A 339 -5.85 -5.33 20.73
C VAL A 339 -6.31 -6.77 20.53
N HIS A 340 -7.50 -7.10 21.03
CA HIS A 340 -8.19 -8.33 20.71
C HIS A 340 -8.72 -8.24 19.29
N LEU A 341 -7.85 -8.54 18.34
CA LEU A 341 -8.27 -8.88 16.98
C LEU A 341 -8.64 -10.37 17.05
N GLY A 342 -9.84 -10.72 16.57
CA GLY A 342 -10.35 -12.10 16.59
C GLY A 342 -9.35 -13.15 16.13
N PRO A 343 -9.65 -14.45 16.31
CA PRO A 343 -8.72 -15.50 15.93
C PRO A 343 -8.27 -15.33 14.49
N PRO A 344 -7.02 -15.64 14.16
CA PRO A 344 -6.55 -15.54 12.79
C PRO A 344 -7.41 -16.43 11.90
N PRO A 345 -7.69 -16.03 10.64
CA PRO A 345 -8.63 -16.71 9.74
C PRO A 345 -8.33 -18.20 9.51
N TRP A 346 -7.09 -18.62 9.74
CA TRP A 346 -6.67 -20.03 9.63
C TRP A 346 -6.97 -20.86 10.88
N ALA A 347 -7.29 -20.25 12.01
CA ALA A 347 -7.66 -20.93 13.25
C ALA A 347 -9.18 -21.25 13.33
N LEU A 348 -9.93 -20.89 12.29
CA LEU A 348 -11.37 -21.18 12.15
C LEU A 348 -11.60 -22.36 11.19
N ARG A 349 -10.81 -23.40 11.29
CA ARG A 349 -11.09 -24.70 10.66
C ARG A 349 -11.56 -25.71 11.68
#